data_9f82a7d7154c19457e8787626cdf0c66
#
_entry.id   9f82a7d7154c19457e8787626cdf0c66
#
_cell.length_a   1.000
_cell.length_b   1.000
_cell.length_c   1.000
_cell.angle_alpha   90.00
_cell.angle_beta   90.00
_cell.angle_gamma   90.00
#
_symmetry.space_group_name_H-M   'P 1'
#
loop_
_entity.id
_entity.type
_entity.pdbx_description
1 polymer ?
#
loop_
_entity_poly.entity_id
_entity_poly.type
_entity_poly.pdbx_seq_one_letter_code
_entity_poly.pdbx_strand_id
1 'polypeptide(L)' 'MNIHTVINTSSDHLLDAEQAALILDVVPATLSVWRSTGRYNIPFIKIGRKVRYRKSELEKWLESRTRANGATA' A
#
# COMPACT_ATOMS: atom_id res chain seq x y z
N MET A 1 20.02 -10.14 12.65
CA MET A 1 19.80 -10.35 12.30
C MET A 1 19.43 -10.27 11.97
N ASN A 2 19.31 -10.49 11.56
CA ASN A 2 19.01 -10.62 11.07
C ASN A 2 18.35 -10.79 10.74
N ILE A 3 18.10 -11.01 10.72
CA ILE A 3 17.52 -11.31 10.27
C ILE A 3 17.01 -10.95 9.82
N HIS A 4 16.84 -10.86 9.64
CA HIS A 4 16.38 -10.66 9.17
C HIS A 4 16.19 -10.38 8.44
N THR A 5 16.63 -10.36 8.23
CA THR A 5 16.58 -10.37 7.47
C THR A 5 16.19 -10.62 6.87
N VAL A 6 16.36 -10.93 6.86
CA VAL A 6 16.00 -11.42 6.27
C VAL A 6 15.18 -11.35 5.74
N ILE A 7 14.69 -11.33 5.68
CA ILE A 7 13.87 -11.29 5.18
C ILE A 7 13.67 -10.58 4.34
N ASN A 8 13.89 -10.25 3.83
CA ASN A 8 13.64 -9.63 3.10
C ASN A 8 13.22 -9.39 2.30
N THR A 9 13.08 -9.53 2.36
CA THR A 9 12.68 -9.46 1.24
C THR A 9 12.42 -8.15 0.79
N SER A 10 12.97 -7.72 -0.23
CA SER A 10 12.88 -6.39 -0.64
C SER A 10 11.52 -6.08 -1.17
N SER A 11 10.83 -7.00 -1.70
CA SER A 11 9.57 -6.67 -2.28
C SER A 11 8.50 -6.52 -1.22
N ASP A 12 8.78 -6.92 -0.01
CA ASP A 12 7.78 -6.82 1.02
C ASP A 12 8.14 -5.76 2.04
N HIS A 13 8.76 -4.70 1.57
CA HIS A 13 9.14 -3.60 2.38
C HIS A 13 7.93 -2.92 2.98
N LEU A 14 8.03 -2.50 4.20
CA LEU A 14 6.97 -1.74 4.83
C LEU A 14 7.14 -0.27 4.54
N LEU A 15 6.07 0.37 4.16
CA LEU A 15 6.10 1.76 3.78
C LEU A 15 5.24 2.57 4.73
N ASP A 16 5.62 3.80 4.99
CA ASP A 16 4.78 4.68 5.77
C ASP A 16 3.78 5.35 4.82
N ALA A 17 2.91 6.17 5.35
CA ALA A 17 1.85 6.79 4.54
C ALA A 17 2.41 7.66 3.43
N GLU A 18 3.51 8.36 3.69
CA GLU A 18 4.05 9.23 2.67
C GLU A 18 4.64 8.42 1.51
N GLN A 19 5.35 7.36 1.85
CA GLN A 19 5.94 6.51 0.81
C GLN A 19 4.85 5.81 0.00
N ALA A 20 3.82 5.33 0.68
CA ALA A 20 2.72 4.67 -0.01
C ALA A 20 1.98 5.64 -0.91
N ALA A 21 1.78 6.87 -0.44
CA ALA A 21 1.09 7.88 -1.24
C ALA A 21 1.87 8.20 -2.51
N LEU A 22 3.20 8.21 -2.42
CA LEU A 22 3.99 8.45 -3.61
C LEU A 22 3.79 7.35 -4.65
N ILE A 23 3.73 6.10 -4.20
CA ILE A 23 3.54 4.98 -5.12
C ILE A 23 2.16 5.08 -5.77
N LEU A 24 1.16 5.50 -5.00
CA LEU A 24 -0.20 5.56 -5.51
C LEU A 24 -0.52 6.90 -6.19
N ASP A 25 0.43 7.80 -6.16
CA ASP A 25 0.29 9.12 -6.78
C ASP A 25 -0.88 9.89 -6.18
N VAL A 26 -0.98 9.86 -4.87
CA VAL A 26 -1.99 10.64 -4.17
C VAL A 26 -1.31 11.32 -2.99
N VAL A 27 -2.00 12.22 -2.31
CA VAL A 27 -1.41 12.84 -1.14
C VAL A 27 -1.72 11.98 0.09
N PRO A 28 -0.89 12.04 1.12
CA PRO A 28 -1.10 11.21 2.31
C PRO A 28 -2.47 11.38 2.97
N ALA A 29 -3.02 12.59 2.91
CA ALA A 29 -4.34 12.82 3.49
C ALA A 29 -5.41 12.00 2.79
N THR A 30 -5.27 11.79 1.49
CA THR A 30 -6.20 10.97 0.74
C THR A 30 -6.13 9.52 1.22
N LEU A 31 -4.92 9.02 1.45
CA LEU A 31 -4.77 7.67 1.95
C LEU A 31 -5.41 7.53 3.32
N SER A 32 -5.27 8.53 4.16
CA SER A 32 -5.83 8.51 5.49
C SER A 32 -7.36 8.40 5.42
N VAL A 33 -7.96 9.14 4.52
CA VAL A 33 -9.41 9.10 4.34
C VAL A 33 -9.84 7.73 3.83
N TRP A 34 -9.14 7.19 2.85
CA TRP A 34 -9.48 5.89 2.30
C TRP A 34 -9.38 4.80 3.38
N ARG A 35 -8.34 4.89 4.22
CA ARG A 35 -8.15 3.91 5.26
C ARG A 35 -9.27 3.99 6.30
N SER A 36 -9.61 5.20 6.73
CA SER A 36 -10.58 5.35 7.79
C SER A 36 -12.01 5.05 7.32
N THR A 37 -12.29 5.24 6.06
CA THR A 37 -13.63 4.99 5.55
C THR A 37 -13.76 3.60 4.92
N GLY A 38 -12.66 2.89 4.76
CA GLY A 38 -12.67 1.59 4.07
C GLY A 38 -12.85 1.71 2.58
N ARG A 39 -12.73 2.92 2.05
CA ARG A 39 -12.97 3.12 0.64
C ARG A 39 -11.91 2.43 -0.20
N TYR A 40 -12.30 1.83 -1.28
CA TYR A 40 -11.45 1.12 -2.21
C TYR A 40 -10.70 -0.07 -1.58
N ASN A 41 -10.96 -0.36 -0.34
CA ASN A 41 -10.42 -1.55 0.31
C ASN A 41 -8.90 -1.63 0.21
N ILE A 42 -8.21 -0.52 0.43
CA ILE A 42 -6.77 -0.50 0.32
C ILE A 42 -6.14 -1.27 1.48
N PRO A 43 -5.19 -2.14 1.20
CA PRO A 43 -4.59 -2.95 2.26
C PRO A 43 -3.61 -2.16 3.11
N PHE A 44 -3.69 -2.29 4.40
CA PHE A 44 -2.75 -1.63 5.30
C PHE A 44 -2.55 -2.48 6.56
N ILE A 45 -1.52 -2.15 7.32
CA ILE A 45 -1.19 -2.87 8.53
C ILE A 45 -1.18 -1.89 9.69
N LYS A 46 -1.80 -2.27 10.80
CA LYS A 46 -1.80 -1.45 11.99
C LYS A 46 -0.79 -2.05 12.95
N ILE A 47 0.18 -1.27 13.38
CA ILE A 47 1.17 -1.72 14.35
C ILE A 47 1.09 -0.73 15.51
N GLY A 48 0.31 -1.07 16.52
CA GLY A 48 0.04 -0.13 17.60
C GLY A 48 -0.69 1.08 17.02
N ARG A 49 -0.06 2.25 17.10
CA ARG A 49 -0.67 3.43 16.55
C ARG A 49 -0.15 3.73 15.17
N LYS A 50 0.84 2.96 14.69
CA LYS A 50 1.43 3.22 13.41
C LYS A 50 0.67 2.52 12.32
N VAL A 51 0.62 3.12 11.16
CA VAL A 51 0.01 2.52 9.99
C VAL A 51 1.12 2.31 8.98
N ARG A 52 1.19 1.12 8.41
CA ARG A 52 2.19 0.82 7.40
C ARG A 52 1.52 0.09 6.26
N TYR A 53 2.19 0.07 5.11
CA TYR A 53 1.65 -0.59 3.93
C TYR A 53 2.73 -1.54 3.42
N ARG A 54 2.34 -2.71 2.96
CA ARG A 54 3.29 -3.64 2.39
C ARG A 54 3.40 -3.29 0.94
N LYS A 55 4.62 -3.09 0.46
CA LYS A 55 4.82 -2.70 -0.92
C LYS A 55 4.20 -3.72 -1.87
N SER A 56 4.40 -5.01 -1.61
CA SER A 56 3.86 -6.04 -2.47
C SER A 56 2.33 -6.02 -2.50
N GLU A 57 1.70 -5.71 -1.37
CA GLU A 57 0.25 -5.65 -1.32
C GLU A 57 -0.27 -4.42 -2.07
N LEU A 58 0.43 -3.31 -1.99
CA LEU A 58 0.03 -2.13 -2.74
C LEU A 58 0.14 -2.38 -4.24
N GLU A 59 1.20 -3.08 -4.64
CA GLU A 59 1.39 -3.38 -6.03
C GLU A 59 0.28 -4.29 -6.55
N LYS A 60 -0.12 -5.28 -5.76
CA LYS A 60 -1.21 -6.15 -6.14
C LYS A 60 -2.53 -5.37 -6.21
N TRP A 61 -2.73 -4.47 -5.27
CA TRP A 61 -3.93 -3.66 -5.25
C TRP A 61 -4.01 -2.78 -6.50
N LEU A 62 -2.89 -2.16 -6.87
CA LEU A 62 -2.86 -1.35 -8.07
C LEU A 62 -3.15 -2.19 -9.30
N GLU A 63 -2.56 -3.38 -9.35
CA GLU A 63 -2.77 -4.26 -10.48
C GLU A 63 -4.25 -4.63 -10.59
N SER A 64 -4.91 -4.85 -9.46
CA SER A 64 -6.30 -5.22 -9.48
C SER A 64 -7.19 -4.09 -9.98
N ARG A 65 -6.69 -2.87 -9.96
CA ARG A 65 -7.48 -1.73 -10.42
C ARG A 65 -7.11 -1.32 -11.85
N THR A 66 -6.19 -2.03 -12.46
CA THR A 66 -5.76 -1.70 -13.81
C THR A 66 -6.84 -2.09 -14.80
N ARG A 67 -7.17 -1.19 -15.70
CA ARG A 67 -8.18 -1.46 -16.72
C ARG A 67 -7.45 -1.68 -18.02
N ALA A 68 -7.14 -2.91 -18.25
CA ALA A 68 -6.28 -3.25 -19.31
C ALA A 68 -6.82 -3.04 -20.67
N ASN A 69 -7.92 -3.31 -21.04
CA ASN A 69 -8.37 -3.18 -22.39
C ASN A 69 -9.36 -2.14 -22.54
N GLY A 70 -9.37 -1.25 -21.69
CA GLY A 70 -10.19 -0.14 -21.82
C GLY A 70 -11.60 -0.43 -21.84
N ALA A 71 -11.89 -1.59 -21.80
CA ALA A 71 -13.20 -1.92 -21.89
C ALA A 71 -13.93 -1.32 -20.88
N THR A 72 -13.37 -1.08 -19.89
CA THR A 72 -14.05 -0.62 -18.98
C THR A 72 -14.04 0.61 -18.77
N ALA A 73 -13.48 1.19 -19.49
CA ALA A 73 -13.34 2.52 -19.21
C ALA A 73 -14.50 3.11 -18.78
#